data_406c4f9bc2137d1a13186e0772843f68
#
_entry.id   406c4f9bc2137d1a13186e0772843f68
#
_cell.length_a   1.000
_cell.length_b   1.000
_cell.length_c   1.000
_cell.angle_alpha   90.00
_cell.angle_beta   90.00
_cell.angle_gamma   90.00
#
_symmetry.space_group_name_H-M   'P 1'
#
loop_
_entity.id
_entity.type
_entity.pdbx_description
1 polymer ?
#
loop_
_entity_poly.entity_id
_entity_poly.type
_entity_poly.pdbx_seq_one_letter_code
_entity_poly.pdbx_strand_id
1 'polypeptide(L)'
;MKIKLVIFLLLFSFCSSDVVDEGIFIDPVDLKNLKILETNENIDLSNNNFLIINYWASWCLECIEEHPYLIELSKTKGFENSVFMLSFQDSRESALKFINEYGVGNIQYVVDQNSKIAIYSGVFGVPETHIVKNGEVIKKYIGPISINDFQEIINSYSHLTN
;
A
#
# COMPACT_ATOMS: atom_id res chain seq x y z
N MET A 1 30.99 7.73 -66.01
CA MET A 1 31.30 7.09 -64.77
C MET A 1 30.06 7.19 -63.87
N LYS A 2 29.29 6.09 -63.74
CA LYS A 2 27.96 6.07 -63.06
C LYS A 2 28.18 5.58 -61.64
N ILE A 3 28.01 6.48 -60.64
CA ILE A 3 28.08 6.14 -59.24
C ILE A 3 26.75 5.49 -58.83
N LYS A 4 26.82 4.19 -58.51
CA LYS A 4 25.66 3.48 -57.91
C LYS A 4 25.61 3.81 -56.43
N LEU A 5 24.60 4.57 -56.00
CA LEU A 5 24.28 4.83 -54.61
C LEU A 5 23.62 3.57 -54.03
N VAL A 6 24.34 2.86 -53.15
CA VAL A 6 23.79 1.72 -52.39
C VAL A 6 23.17 2.28 -51.12
N ILE A 7 21.85 2.32 -51.09
CA ILE A 7 21.08 2.68 -49.88
C ILE A 7 21.07 1.46 -48.97
N PHE A 8 21.79 1.53 -47.83
CA PHE A 8 21.79 0.52 -46.80
C PHE A 8 20.60 0.80 -45.85
N LEU A 9 19.52 0.05 -46.05
CA LEU A 9 18.35 0.10 -45.19
C LEU A 9 18.68 -0.63 -43.89
N LEU A 10 18.98 0.14 -42.83
CA LEU A 10 19.06 -0.37 -41.44
C LEU A 10 17.64 -0.68 -40.94
N LEU A 11 17.27 -1.95 -40.97
CA LEU A 11 16.09 -2.44 -40.26
C LEU A 11 16.37 -2.40 -38.75
N PHE A 12 15.92 -1.34 -38.11
CA PHE A 12 15.80 -1.34 -36.67
C PHE A 12 14.66 -2.30 -36.26
N SER A 13 15.01 -3.54 -35.93
CA SER A 13 14.10 -4.40 -35.20
C SER A 13 13.84 -3.76 -33.83
N PHE A 14 12.71 -3.09 -33.68
CA PHE A 14 12.16 -2.72 -32.39
C PHE A 14 11.77 -4.03 -31.68
N CYS A 15 12.64 -4.52 -30.82
CA CYS A 15 12.29 -5.54 -29.86
C CYS A 15 11.38 -4.87 -28.83
N SER A 16 10.07 -4.93 -29.04
CA SER A 16 9.09 -4.63 -28.00
C SER A 16 9.20 -5.77 -26.99
N SER A 17 9.98 -5.56 -25.94
CA SER A 17 9.85 -6.39 -24.73
C SER A 17 8.53 -6.00 -24.09
N ASP A 18 7.52 -6.84 -24.27
CA ASP A 18 6.36 -6.85 -23.42
C ASP A 18 6.86 -7.15 -22.01
N VAL A 19 7.06 -6.09 -21.21
CA VAL A 19 7.25 -6.21 -19.78
C VAL A 19 5.89 -6.67 -19.28
N VAL A 20 5.76 -7.97 -19.05
CA VAL A 20 4.65 -8.52 -18.27
C VAL A 20 4.85 -7.91 -16.89
N ASP A 21 4.01 -6.95 -16.53
CA ASP A 21 3.92 -6.42 -15.17
C ASP A 21 3.38 -7.57 -14.31
N GLU A 22 4.29 -8.38 -13.75
CA GLU A 22 3.92 -9.40 -12.79
C GLU A 22 3.33 -8.67 -11.59
N GLY A 23 2.02 -8.82 -11.39
CA GLY A 23 1.30 -8.20 -10.28
C GLY A 23 1.99 -8.46 -8.94
N ILE A 24 2.08 -7.45 -8.10
CA ILE A 24 2.66 -7.60 -6.77
C ILE A 24 1.67 -8.35 -5.88
N PHE A 25 2.09 -9.51 -5.36
CA PHE A 25 1.31 -10.31 -4.43
C PHE A 25 1.94 -10.26 -3.04
N ILE A 26 1.10 -10.03 -2.04
CA ILE A 26 1.49 -10.15 -0.64
C ILE A 26 1.31 -11.62 -0.25
N ASP A 27 2.39 -12.26 0.22
CA ASP A 27 2.35 -13.66 0.64
C ASP A 27 1.35 -13.82 1.81
N PRO A 28 0.34 -14.69 1.69
CA PRO A 28 -0.59 -14.98 2.78
C PRO A 28 0.09 -15.41 4.09
N VAL A 29 1.27 -16.05 4.01
CA VAL A 29 2.05 -16.43 5.20
C VAL A 29 2.52 -15.21 5.98
N ASP A 30 2.84 -14.11 5.30
CA ASP A 30 3.26 -12.88 5.95
C ASP A 30 2.09 -12.15 6.63
N LEU A 31 0.89 -12.28 6.08
CA LEU A 31 -0.33 -11.72 6.66
C LEU A 31 -0.86 -12.48 7.89
N LYS A 32 -0.41 -13.74 8.12
CA LYS A 32 -0.87 -14.59 9.24
C LYS A 32 -0.27 -14.27 10.59
N ASN A 33 0.93 -13.69 10.61
CA ASN A 33 1.72 -13.57 11.83
C ASN A 33 1.99 -12.11 12.21
N LEU A 34 1.08 -11.23 11.85
CA LEU A 34 1.16 -9.82 12.21
C LEU A 34 0.78 -9.62 13.67
N LYS A 35 1.20 -8.51 14.24
CA LYS A 35 0.87 -8.14 15.63
C LYS A 35 0.15 -6.82 15.68
N ILE A 36 -0.93 -6.78 16.46
CA ILE A 36 -1.63 -5.54 16.80
C ILE A 36 -0.68 -4.66 17.60
N LEU A 37 -0.58 -3.40 17.21
CA LEU A 37 0.37 -2.46 17.82
C LEU A 37 0.08 -2.23 19.30
N GLU A 38 -1.19 -2.07 19.69
CA GLU A 38 -1.60 -1.77 21.06
C GLU A 38 -1.46 -2.98 21.99
N THR A 39 -1.98 -4.13 21.59
CA THR A 39 -2.10 -5.31 22.46
C THR A 39 -0.93 -6.28 22.34
N ASN A 40 -0.18 -6.22 21.25
CA ASN A 40 0.84 -7.19 20.83
C ASN A 40 0.29 -8.61 20.60
N GLU A 41 -1.02 -8.74 20.45
CA GLU A 41 -1.68 -9.98 20.08
C GLU A 41 -1.49 -10.27 18.58
N ASN A 42 -1.58 -11.54 18.21
CA ASN A 42 -1.50 -11.91 16.80
C ASN A 42 -2.80 -11.56 16.08
N ILE A 43 -2.66 -11.08 14.85
CA ILE A 43 -3.76 -10.89 13.90
C ILE A 43 -3.44 -11.64 12.62
N ASP A 44 -4.46 -12.30 12.05
CA ASP A 44 -4.38 -13.00 10.76
C ASP A 44 -5.22 -12.25 9.72
N LEU A 45 -4.57 -11.61 8.76
CA LEU A 45 -5.19 -10.89 7.66
C LEU A 45 -5.25 -11.72 6.36
N SER A 46 -4.75 -12.95 6.35
CA SER A 46 -4.63 -13.77 5.14
C SER A 46 -5.98 -14.18 4.52
N ASN A 47 -7.05 -14.11 5.30
CA ASN A 47 -8.41 -14.46 4.85
C ASN A 47 -9.22 -13.23 4.40
N ASN A 48 -8.65 -12.04 4.47
CA ASN A 48 -9.32 -10.83 4.02
C ASN A 48 -9.24 -10.73 2.50
N ASN A 49 -10.40 -10.72 1.85
CA ASN A 49 -10.47 -10.58 0.39
C ASN A 49 -10.14 -9.17 -0.09
N PHE A 50 -10.31 -8.18 0.78
CA PHE A 50 -10.05 -6.77 0.48
C PHE A 50 -9.36 -6.10 1.67
N LEU A 51 -8.23 -5.43 1.40
CA LEU A 51 -7.46 -4.66 2.39
C LEU A 51 -7.06 -3.31 1.79
N ILE A 52 -7.08 -2.29 2.61
CA ILE A 52 -6.40 -1.01 2.38
C ILE A 52 -5.24 -0.97 3.35
N ILE A 53 -4.04 -1.14 2.85
CA ILE A 53 -2.82 -1.18 3.65
C ILE A 53 -2.08 0.12 3.47
N ASN A 54 -2.01 0.93 4.51
CA ASN A 54 -1.17 2.12 4.56
C ASN A 54 0.13 1.81 5.30
N TYR A 55 1.25 2.07 4.66
CA TYR A 55 2.58 1.97 5.26
C TYR A 55 2.96 3.34 5.80
N TRP A 56 3.34 3.39 7.08
CA TRP A 56 3.52 4.64 7.81
C TRP A 56 4.63 4.55 8.86
N ALA A 57 5.02 5.70 9.41
CA ALA A 57 5.91 5.75 10.57
C ALA A 57 5.60 6.99 11.43
N SER A 58 5.88 6.91 12.73
CA SER A 58 5.66 8.01 13.67
C SER A 58 6.55 9.24 13.42
N TRP A 59 7.67 9.05 12.76
CA TRP A 59 8.61 10.11 12.38
C TRP A 59 8.29 10.78 11.04
N CYS A 60 7.25 10.32 10.34
CA CYS A 60 6.88 10.79 9.01
C CYS A 60 5.85 11.93 9.11
N LEU A 61 6.23 13.14 8.73
CA LEU A 61 5.34 14.32 8.79
C LEU A 61 4.13 14.18 7.87
N GLU A 62 4.34 13.71 6.64
CA GLU A 62 3.28 13.52 5.64
C GLU A 62 2.27 12.44 6.07
N CYS A 63 2.72 11.46 6.88
CA CYS A 63 1.82 10.47 7.48
C CYS A 63 0.87 11.11 8.52
N ILE A 64 1.33 12.15 9.23
CA ILE A 64 0.47 12.92 10.14
C ILE A 64 -0.59 13.69 9.33
N GLU A 65 -0.20 14.28 8.21
CA GLU A 65 -1.09 15.07 7.36
C GLU A 65 -2.20 14.24 6.71
N GLU A 66 -1.91 13.02 6.28
CA GLU A 66 -2.90 12.13 5.67
C GLU A 66 -3.79 11.39 6.68
N HIS A 67 -3.33 11.22 7.91
CA HIS A 67 -3.96 10.38 8.92
C HIS A 67 -5.46 10.67 9.15
N PRO A 68 -5.94 11.94 9.16
CA PRO A 68 -7.37 12.22 9.25
C PRO A 68 -8.21 11.60 8.13
N TYR A 69 -7.68 11.51 6.90
CA TYR A 69 -8.37 10.87 5.78
C TYR A 69 -8.50 9.36 5.97
N LEU A 70 -7.46 8.71 6.50
CA LEU A 70 -7.48 7.28 6.81
C LEU A 70 -8.46 6.98 7.95
N ILE A 71 -8.51 7.83 8.99
CA ILE A 71 -9.51 7.73 10.06
C ILE A 71 -10.92 7.81 9.49
N GLU A 72 -11.19 8.79 8.63
CA GLU A 72 -12.51 8.97 8.04
C GLU A 72 -12.87 7.81 7.10
N LEU A 73 -11.90 7.32 6.31
CA LEU A 73 -12.08 6.14 5.46
C LEU A 73 -12.46 4.92 6.29
N SER A 74 -11.80 4.69 7.44
CA SER A 74 -12.08 3.57 8.33
C SER A 74 -13.48 3.62 8.96
N LYS A 75 -14.14 4.78 8.98
CA LYS A 75 -15.52 4.97 9.47
C LYS A 75 -16.55 4.94 8.34
N THR A 76 -16.09 5.03 7.10
CA THR A 76 -16.98 5.03 5.92
C THR A 76 -17.60 3.65 5.76
N LYS A 77 -18.93 3.63 5.53
CA LYS A 77 -19.70 2.38 5.36
C LYS A 77 -19.07 1.47 4.31
N GLY A 78 -18.78 0.24 4.73
CA GLY A 78 -18.15 -0.79 3.92
C GLY A 78 -16.63 -0.90 4.12
N PHE A 79 -15.96 0.11 4.70
CA PHE A 79 -14.52 0.09 4.93
C PHE A 79 -14.12 -0.13 6.39
N GLU A 80 -15.09 -0.32 7.29
CA GLU A 80 -14.91 -0.32 8.75
C GLU A 80 -13.89 -1.37 9.26
N ASN A 81 -13.66 -2.44 8.50
CA ASN A 81 -12.73 -3.52 8.85
C ASN A 81 -11.67 -3.74 7.77
N SER A 82 -11.47 -2.78 6.89
CA SER A 82 -10.60 -2.94 5.72
C SER A 82 -9.34 -2.07 5.78
N VAL A 83 -9.26 -1.12 6.71
CA VAL A 83 -8.15 -0.15 6.80
C VAL A 83 -7.14 -0.60 7.84
N PHE A 84 -5.92 -0.86 7.39
CA PHE A 84 -4.80 -1.33 8.20
C PHE A 84 -3.61 -0.39 8.01
N MET A 85 -2.99 0.02 9.11
CA MET A 85 -1.76 0.80 9.09
C MET A 85 -0.59 -0.07 9.57
N LEU A 86 0.33 -0.39 8.65
CA LEU A 86 1.52 -1.18 8.91
C LEU A 86 2.71 -0.27 9.19
N SER A 87 3.33 -0.44 10.36
CA SER A 87 4.50 0.37 10.76
C SER A 87 5.72 0.03 9.91
N PHE A 88 6.40 1.06 9.41
CA PHE A 88 7.60 0.95 8.57
C PHE A 88 8.82 1.51 9.30
N GLN A 89 9.82 0.67 9.59
CA GLN A 89 11.08 1.06 10.22
C GLN A 89 10.88 1.98 11.45
N ASP A 90 9.93 1.61 12.30
CA ASP A 90 9.53 2.40 13.46
C ASP A 90 9.59 1.58 14.76
N SER A 91 9.75 2.27 15.89
CA SER A 91 9.66 1.63 17.19
C SER A 91 8.21 1.54 17.66
N ARG A 92 7.87 0.43 18.31
CA ARG A 92 6.53 0.29 18.91
C ARG A 92 6.18 1.43 19.87
N GLU A 93 7.15 1.92 20.65
CA GLU A 93 6.95 3.02 21.59
C GLU A 93 6.58 4.31 20.88
N SER A 94 7.31 4.68 19.81
CA SER A 94 7.04 5.88 19.03
C SER A 94 5.71 5.78 18.30
N ALA A 95 5.43 4.62 17.71
CA ALA A 95 4.16 4.33 17.05
C ALA A 95 2.95 4.46 18.02
N LEU A 96 3.07 3.95 19.26
CA LEU A 96 2.03 4.12 20.29
C LEU A 96 1.83 5.58 20.70
N LYS A 97 2.90 6.38 20.77
CA LYS A 97 2.77 7.83 21.02
C LYS A 97 1.97 8.51 19.90
N PHE A 98 2.28 8.17 18.65
CA PHE A 98 1.57 8.72 17.51
C PHE A 98 0.06 8.47 17.58
N ILE A 99 -0.37 7.21 17.75
CA ILE A 99 -1.80 6.89 17.79
C ILE A 99 -2.53 7.50 19.01
N ASN A 100 -1.84 7.66 20.12
CA ASN A 100 -2.39 8.36 21.29
C ASN A 100 -2.57 9.87 21.05
N GLU A 101 -1.74 10.48 20.21
CA GLU A 101 -1.77 11.91 19.92
C GLU A 101 -2.79 12.23 18.82
N TYR A 102 -2.80 11.43 17.75
CA TYR A 102 -3.58 11.73 16.54
C TYR A 102 -4.89 10.95 16.41
N GLY A 103 -5.13 10.00 17.31
CA GLY A 103 -6.34 9.18 17.33
C GLY A 103 -6.24 7.93 16.44
N VAL A 104 -7.25 7.07 16.51
CA VAL A 104 -7.22 5.73 15.91
C VAL A 104 -8.36 5.45 14.90
N GLY A 105 -9.53 6.07 15.04
CA GLY A 105 -10.70 5.69 14.24
C GLY A 105 -11.06 4.20 14.39
N ASN A 106 -11.45 3.55 13.28
CA ASN A 106 -11.63 2.09 13.20
C ASN A 106 -10.44 1.43 12.49
N ILE A 107 -9.26 2.08 12.50
CA ILE A 107 -8.04 1.56 11.88
C ILE A 107 -7.45 0.47 12.76
N GLN A 108 -6.98 -0.61 12.14
CA GLN A 108 -6.14 -1.60 12.79
C GLN A 108 -4.66 -1.23 12.56
N TYR A 109 -3.96 -0.87 13.64
CA TYR A 109 -2.52 -0.60 13.60
C TYR A 109 -1.75 -1.88 13.85
N VAL A 110 -0.88 -2.21 12.91
CA VAL A 110 -0.22 -3.51 12.86
C VAL A 110 1.30 -3.32 12.75
N VAL A 111 2.04 -4.15 13.46
CA VAL A 111 3.50 -4.18 13.37
C VAL A 111 3.91 -5.13 12.26
N ASP A 112 4.55 -4.58 11.23
CA ASP A 112 5.25 -5.35 10.20
C ASP A 112 6.69 -5.58 10.66
N GLN A 113 6.97 -6.76 11.22
CA GLN A 113 8.27 -7.07 11.77
C GLN A 113 9.37 -6.96 10.69
N ASN A 114 10.38 -6.13 10.96
CA ASN A 114 11.46 -5.80 10.02
C ASN A 114 10.95 -5.18 8.70
N SER A 115 9.75 -4.63 8.67
CA SER A 115 9.10 -4.06 7.48
C SER A 115 9.07 -5.03 6.29
N LYS A 116 8.87 -6.31 6.58
CA LYS A 116 8.97 -7.40 5.60
C LYS A 116 7.94 -7.24 4.49
N ILE A 117 6.66 -7.05 4.86
CA ILE A 117 5.56 -6.88 3.89
C ILE A 117 5.82 -5.63 3.04
N ALA A 118 6.18 -4.51 3.68
CA ALA A 118 6.48 -3.27 2.99
C ALA A 118 7.59 -3.47 1.92
N ILE A 119 8.71 -4.06 2.31
CA ILE A 119 9.87 -4.27 1.41
C ILE A 119 9.49 -5.18 0.23
N TYR A 120 8.86 -6.33 0.48
CA TYR A 120 8.46 -7.26 -0.58
C TYR A 120 7.34 -6.72 -1.47
N SER A 121 6.50 -5.80 -0.95
CA SER A 121 5.51 -5.07 -1.74
C SER A 121 6.07 -3.89 -2.52
N GLY A 122 7.40 -3.67 -2.45
CA GLY A 122 8.09 -2.60 -3.18
C GLY A 122 7.84 -1.21 -2.62
N VAL A 123 7.65 -1.10 -1.30
CA VAL A 123 7.57 0.18 -0.58
C VAL A 123 8.99 0.67 -0.31
N PHE A 124 9.34 1.84 -0.82
CA PHE A 124 10.65 2.47 -0.65
C PHE A 124 10.63 3.65 0.32
N GLY A 125 9.46 4.11 0.70
CA GLY A 125 9.28 5.24 1.62
C GLY A 125 7.84 5.33 2.11
N VAL A 126 7.61 6.17 3.10
CA VAL A 126 6.29 6.39 3.69
C VAL A 126 5.89 7.87 3.60
N PRO A 127 4.58 8.16 3.46
CA PRO A 127 3.49 7.21 3.40
C PRO A 127 3.34 6.56 2.01
N GLU A 128 2.80 5.35 1.99
CA GLU A 128 2.34 4.70 0.76
C GLU A 128 1.11 3.84 1.08
N THR A 129 0.08 3.88 0.23
CA THR A 129 -1.15 3.11 0.45
C THR A 129 -1.39 2.14 -0.70
N HIS A 130 -1.60 0.87 -0.35
CA HIS A 130 -1.95 -0.18 -1.29
C HIS A 130 -3.40 -0.61 -1.14
N ILE A 131 -4.09 -0.72 -2.27
CA ILE A 131 -5.38 -1.41 -2.35
C ILE A 131 -5.07 -2.86 -2.74
N VAL A 132 -5.46 -3.78 -1.86
CA VAL A 132 -5.16 -5.21 -2.01
C VAL A 132 -6.46 -5.99 -2.16
N LYS A 133 -6.55 -6.82 -3.19
CA LYS A 133 -7.68 -7.71 -3.42
C LYS A 133 -7.20 -9.15 -3.59
N ASN A 134 -7.67 -10.06 -2.76
CA ASN A 134 -7.27 -11.47 -2.76
C ASN A 134 -5.73 -11.65 -2.73
N GLY A 135 -5.03 -10.80 -1.96
CA GLY A 135 -3.57 -10.79 -1.86
C GLY A 135 -2.83 -10.03 -2.96
N GLU A 136 -3.50 -9.65 -4.05
CA GLU A 136 -2.91 -8.86 -5.14
C GLU A 136 -3.00 -7.36 -4.87
N VAL A 137 -1.90 -6.63 -5.05
CA VAL A 137 -1.86 -5.17 -5.01
C VAL A 137 -2.40 -4.63 -6.32
N ILE A 138 -3.65 -4.16 -6.33
CA ILE A 138 -4.34 -3.68 -7.54
C ILE A 138 -4.18 -2.17 -7.77
N LYS A 139 -3.76 -1.42 -6.75
CA LYS A 139 -3.48 0.03 -6.85
C LYS A 139 -2.51 0.45 -5.76
N LYS A 140 -1.64 1.40 -6.08
CA LYS A 140 -0.74 2.08 -5.14
C LYS A 140 -0.98 3.59 -5.19
N TYR A 141 -1.00 4.20 -4.02
CA TYR A 141 -0.91 5.65 -3.82
C TYR A 141 0.44 5.91 -3.15
N ILE A 142 1.36 6.53 -3.89
CA ILE A 142 2.71 6.85 -3.41
C ILE A 142 2.73 8.28 -2.90
N GLY A 143 3.11 8.47 -1.64
CA GLY A 143 2.98 9.72 -0.92
C GLY A 143 1.64 9.84 -0.17
N PRO A 144 1.36 10.99 0.46
CA PRO A 144 0.19 11.17 1.29
C PRO A 144 -1.12 11.14 0.48
N ILE A 145 -2.13 10.44 1.01
CA ILE A 145 -3.48 10.42 0.44
C ILE A 145 -4.08 11.83 0.51
N SER A 146 -4.44 12.35 -0.66
CA SER A 146 -5.19 13.60 -0.79
C SER A 146 -6.70 13.39 -0.67
N ILE A 147 -7.45 14.48 -0.59
CA ILE A 147 -8.92 14.43 -0.65
C ILE A 147 -9.44 13.80 -1.95
N ASN A 148 -8.75 13.95 -3.06
CA ASN A 148 -9.13 13.34 -4.33
C ASN A 148 -8.89 11.83 -4.30
N ASP A 149 -7.78 11.38 -3.74
CA ASP A 149 -7.48 9.95 -3.57
C ASP A 149 -8.48 9.29 -2.63
N PHE A 150 -8.83 9.95 -1.52
CA PHE A 150 -9.88 9.51 -0.60
C PHE A 150 -11.21 9.29 -1.33
N GLN A 151 -11.64 10.26 -2.16
CA GLN A 151 -12.87 10.15 -2.95
C GLN A 151 -12.76 9.05 -4.02
N GLU A 152 -11.61 8.92 -4.68
CA GLU A 152 -11.35 7.84 -5.64
C GLU A 152 -11.48 6.47 -4.97
N ILE A 153 -10.90 6.28 -3.79
CA ILE A 153 -10.97 5.02 -3.04
C ILE A 153 -12.43 4.65 -2.75
N ILE A 154 -13.22 5.59 -2.22
CA ILE A 154 -14.63 5.32 -1.92
C ILE A 154 -15.41 4.96 -3.19
N ASN A 155 -15.27 5.73 -4.25
CA ASN A 155 -16.04 5.54 -5.47
C ASN A 155 -15.66 4.24 -6.21
N SER A 156 -14.36 3.90 -6.21
CA SER A 156 -13.85 2.79 -6.99
C SER A 156 -13.93 1.45 -6.27
N TYR A 157 -13.88 1.43 -4.93
CA TYR A 157 -13.68 0.17 -4.19
C TYR A 157 -14.77 -0.18 -3.18
N SER A 158 -15.77 0.69 -2.93
CA SER A 158 -16.86 0.39 -1.99
C SER A 158 -17.64 -0.89 -2.32
N HIS A 159 -17.66 -1.31 -3.58
CA HIS A 159 -18.30 -2.55 -4.02
C HIS A 159 -17.50 -3.83 -3.71
N LEU A 160 -16.21 -3.69 -3.33
CA LEU A 160 -15.32 -4.82 -3.01
C LEU A 160 -15.34 -5.21 -1.52
N THR A 161 -15.96 -4.40 -0.69
CA THR A 161 -15.98 -4.54 0.77
C THR A 161 -17.13 -5.41 1.31
N ASN A 162 -17.94 -6.00 0.42
CA ASN A 162 -19.09 -6.86 0.75
C ASN A 162 -18.75 -8.34 0.67
#